data_2497dd611d854d905bde025cd7a02d95
#
_entry.id   2497dd611d854d905bde025cd7a02d95
#
_cell.length_a   1.000
_cell.length_b   1.000
_cell.length_c   1.000
_cell.angle_alpha   90.00
_cell.angle_beta   90.00
_cell.angle_gamma   90.00
#
_symmetry.space_group_name_H-M   'P 1'
#
loop_
_entity.id
_entity.type
_entity.pdbx_description
1 polymer ?
#
loop_
_entity_poly.entity_id
_entity_poly.type
_entity_poly.pdbx_seq_one_letter_code
_entity_poly.pdbx_strand_id
1 'polypeptide(L)'
;MSALLYVFRRELRRMTSRRIYFASCIVLPLFSLVFMATIFGHGQMENLPVGVVDVDQTSLSRSIVRMVDATPELQVTKQYANETEARKAMQKKEIYGYLLIPSGIKSLCYYYHNAMLSVGGELHSTFETLLKQISVTPIVTEAVGLGESQTNITSFLIPVSEEEMVSYNPNRNYAIYLSQPFFFVFLQVLLLLVTTYALGSESKFGTSDEWLQMAKGNMGIAVTGKLLPYTFIFIAIGVLANVVFFNWMKMTLPCSLWVMNGITILFILATQALALLLYAIFPVLSLIISVVSMIGSLGATLSGVTFPVNFMDTPVYWASFLFPIRHFVEVVQSLLYLEGSFSNYWTNLVILLLFILSPILLMPRLKRALLTHRYETFE
;
A
#
# COMPACT_ATOMS: atom_id res chain seq x y z
N MET A 1 4.59 -21.32 38.35
CA MET A 1 4.35 -20.60 37.06
C MET A 1 5.18 -19.32 37.04
N SER A 2 5.80 -18.96 35.93
CA SER A 2 6.55 -17.70 35.83
C SER A 2 5.61 -16.49 35.92
N ALA A 3 6.05 -15.39 36.50
CA ALA A 3 5.27 -14.14 36.57
C ALA A 3 4.77 -13.68 35.21
N LEU A 4 5.58 -13.88 34.18
CA LEU A 4 5.22 -13.59 32.79
C LEU A 4 3.96 -14.34 32.33
N LEU A 5 3.86 -15.65 32.69
CA LEU A 5 2.69 -16.48 32.29
C LEU A 5 1.42 -16.07 33.05
N TYR A 6 1.52 -15.52 34.25
CA TYR A 6 0.36 -14.99 34.97
C TYR A 6 -0.17 -13.73 34.29
N VAL A 7 0.71 -12.79 33.95
CA VAL A 7 0.31 -11.56 33.20
C VAL A 7 -0.27 -11.92 31.85
N PHE A 8 0.37 -12.82 31.11
CA PHE A 8 -0.10 -13.31 29.82
C PHE A 8 -1.52 -13.89 29.88
N ARG A 9 -1.77 -14.80 30.83
CA ARG A 9 -3.11 -15.42 31.00
C ARG A 9 -4.18 -14.41 31.40
N ARG A 10 -3.84 -13.45 32.26
CA ARG A 10 -4.75 -12.35 32.60
C ARG A 10 -5.16 -11.56 31.38
N GLU A 11 -4.19 -11.19 30.55
CA GLU A 11 -4.45 -10.42 29.34
C GLU A 11 -5.23 -11.22 28.30
N LEU A 12 -4.91 -12.49 28.10
CA LEU A 12 -5.65 -13.35 27.20
C LEU A 12 -7.13 -13.48 27.61
N ARG A 13 -7.41 -13.65 28.91
CA ARG A 13 -8.80 -13.65 29.42
C ARG A 13 -9.50 -12.31 29.18
N ARG A 14 -8.77 -11.19 29.33
CA ARG A 14 -9.30 -9.85 29.09
C ARG A 14 -9.65 -9.64 27.62
N MET A 15 -8.80 -10.10 26.70
CA MET A 15 -9.05 -10.05 25.28
C MET A 15 -10.30 -10.84 24.88
N THR A 16 -10.47 -12.03 25.42
CA THR A 16 -11.62 -12.90 25.08
C THR A 16 -12.94 -12.42 25.72
N SER A 17 -12.87 -11.69 26.84
CA SER A 17 -14.07 -11.19 27.54
C SER A 17 -14.65 -9.90 26.96
N ARG A 18 -13.88 -9.13 26.20
CA ARG A 18 -14.32 -7.83 25.68
C ARG A 18 -14.40 -7.83 24.16
N ARG A 19 -15.59 -7.60 23.61
CA ARG A 19 -15.87 -7.58 22.17
C ARG A 19 -14.98 -6.63 21.37
N ILE A 20 -14.57 -5.50 21.98
CA ILE A 20 -13.72 -4.52 21.32
C ILE A 20 -12.35 -5.08 20.95
N TYR A 21 -11.74 -5.90 21.79
CA TYR A 21 -10.46 -6.54 21.46
C TYR A 21 -10.61 -7.56 20.35
N PHE A 22 -11.67 -8.35 20.36
CA PHE A 22 -11.94 -9.30 19.27
C PHE A 22 -12.12 -8.58 17.94
N ALA A 23 -12.94 -7.50 17.94
CA ALA A 23 -13.15 -6.70 16.74
C ALA A 23 -11.85 -6.06 16.22
N SER A 24 -11.07 -5.41 17.08
CA SER A 24 -9.88 -4.67 16.67
C SER A 24 -8.65 -5.55 16.39
N CYS A 25 -8.52 -6.70 17.04
CA CYS A 25 -7.38 -7.60 16.85
C CYS A 25 -7.59 -8.63 15.74
N ILE A 26 -8.83 -9.00 15.45
CA ILE A 26 -9.14 -10.11 14.52
C ILE A 26 -10.02 -9.63 13.37
N VAL A 27 -11.22 -9.08 13.68
CA VAL A 27 -12.20 -8.76 12.63
C VAL A 27 -11.69 -7.66 11.70
N LEU A 28 -11.22 -6.55 12.24
CA LEU A 28 -10.75 -5.41 11.42
C LEU A 28 -9.51 -5.74 10.60
N PRO A 29 -8.44 -6.38 11.14
CA PRO A 29 -7.31 -6.77 10.30
C PRO A 29 -7.67 -7.77 9.20
N LEU A 30 -8.49 -8.80 9.50
CA LEU A 30 -8.93 -9.76 8.50
C LEU A 30 -9.85 -9.13 7.45
N PHE A 31 -10.76 -8.25 7.89
CA PHE A 31 -11.58 -7.47 6.95
C PHE A 31 -10.70 -6.62 6.03
N SER A 32 -9.70 -5.92 6.57
CA SER A 32 -8.79 -5.11 5.75
C SER A 32 -7.98 -5.97 4.77
N LEU A 33 -7.58 -7.18 5.17
CA LEU A 33 -6.88 -8.12 4.29
C LEU A 33 -7.78 -8.55 3.11
N VAL A 34 -9.00 -9.00 3.41
CA VAL A 34 -9.98 -9.39 2.38
C VAL A 34 -10.32 -8.20 1.49
N PHE A 35 -10.56 -7.03 2.08
CA PHE A 35 -10.85 -5.80 1.34
C PHE A 35 -9.72 -5.43 0.38
N MET A 36 -8.46 -5.44 0.83
CA MET A 36 -7.31 -5.14 -0.04
C MET A 36 -7.11 -6.20 -1.13
N ALA A 37 -7.33 -7.48 -0.80
CA ALA A 37 -7.22 -8.56 -1.77
C ALA A 37 -8.33 -8.52 -2.83
N THR A 38 -9.53 -8.03 -2.49
CA THR A 38 -10.67 -7.96 -3.42
C THR A 38 -10.68 -6.69 -4.26
N ILE A 39 -10.39 -5.53 -3.67
CA ILE A 39 -10.43 -4.25 -4.40
C ILE A 39 -9.41 -4.18 -5.53
N PHE A 40 -8.26 -4.82 -5.34
CA PHE A 40 -7.20 -4.89 -6.34
C PHE A 40 -7.09 -6.27 -7.00
N GLY A 41 -8.11 -7.14 -6.86
CA GLY A 41 -8.05 -8.56 -7.28
C GLY A 41 -7.81 -8.74 -8.79
N HIS A 42 -8.31 -7.84 -9.63
CA HIS A 42 -8.07 -7.86 -11.08
C HIS A 42 -6.68 -7.33 -11.48
N GLY A 43 -6.01 -6.62 -10.59
CA GLY A 43 -4.64 -6.15 -10.77
C GLY A 43 -4.45 -5.03 -11.78
N GLN A 44 -5.18 -5.05 -12.87
CA GLN A 44 -5.17 -4.03 -13.95
C GLN A 44 -6.52 -3.32 -14.02
N MET A 45 -6.51 -2.10 -14.53
CA MET A 45 -7.74 -1.41 -14.86
C MET A 45 -8.19 -1.87 -16.24
N GLU A 46 -9.33 -2.55 -16.29
CA GLU A 46 -9.96 -3.01 -17.52
C GLU A 46 -11.21 -2.19 -17.80
N ASN A 47 -11.59 -2.12 -19.10
CA ASN A 47 -12.82 -1.50 -19.54
C ASN A 47 -12.98 -0.02 -19.10
N LEU A 48 -11.88 0.76 -19.12
CA LEU A 48 -11.96 2.20 -18.84
C LEU A 48 -12.85 2.88 -19.88
N PRO A 49 -13.92 3.60 -19.46
CA PRO A 49 -14.84 4.22 -20.38
C PRO A 49 -14.18 5.39 -21.14
N VAL A 50 -14.09 5.24 -22.44
CA VAL A 50 -13.53 6.24 -23.37
C VAL A 50 -14.54 6.61 -24.45
N GLY A 51 -14.39 7.82 -24.98
CA GLY A 51 -15.16 8.29 -26.12
C GLY A 51 -14.36 8.28 -27.40
N VAL A 52 -15.07 8.36 -28.56
CA VAL A 52 -14.46 8.62 -29.86
C VAL A 52 -15.19 9.76 -30.53
N VAL A 53 -14.42 10.68 -31.10
CA VAL A 53 -14.91 11.74 -31.99
C VAL A 53 -14.37 11.44 -33.40
N ASP A 54 -15.17 10.81 -34.22
CA ASP A 54 -14.81 10.44 -35.60
C ASP A 54 -15.37 11.49 -36.59
N VAL A 55 -14.50 12.39 -37.02
CA VAL A 55 -14.83 13.42 -38.01
C VAL A 55 -14.64 12.91 -39.45
N ASP A 56 -13.78 11.89 -39.63
CA ASP A 56 -13.43 11.35 -40.94
C ASP A 56 -14.49 10.41 -41.53
N GLN A 57 -15.15 9.60 -40.71
CA GLN A 57 -16.22 8.67 -41.05
C GLN A 57 -15.91 7.70 -42.19
N THR A 58 -14.63 7.39 -42.42
CA THR A 58 -14.17 6.47 -43.46
C THR A 58 -14.17 5.01 -42.99
N SER A 59 -13.81 4.08 -43.91
CA SER A 59 -13.59 2.69 -43.56
C SER A 59 -12.38 2.52 -42.60
N LEU A 60 -11.37 3.38 -42.77
CA LEU A 60 -10.17 3.38 -41.95
C LEU A 60 -10.46 3.89 -40.53
N SER A 61 -11.20 5.01 -40.38
CA SER A 61 -11.59 5.53 -39.07
C SER A 61 -12.41 4.50 -38.28
N ARG A 62 -13.36 3.81 -38.94
CA ARG A 62 -14.12 2.73 -38.31
C ARG A 62 -13.23 1.53 -37.88
N SER A 63 -12.15 1.27 -38.64
CA SER A 63 -11.17 0.24 -38.21
C SER A 63 -10.41 0.66 -36.98
N ILE A 64 -9.98 1.91 -36.89
CA ILE A 64 -9.32 2.50 -35.72
C ILE A 64 -10.22 2.40 -34.46
N VAL A 65 -11.51 2.78 -34.61
CA VAL A 65 -12.48 2.67 -33.52
C VAL A 65 -12.60 1.23 -33.01
N ARG A 66 -12.64 0.24 -33.92
CA ARG A 66 -12.67 -1.17 -33.53
C ARG A 66 -11.38 -1.63 -32.82
N MET A 67 -10.22 -1.11 -33.22
CA MET A 67 -8.95 -1.39 -32.53
C MET A 67 -8.96 -0.85 -31.10
N VAL A 68 -9.47 0.38 -30.91
CA VAL A 68 -9.62 0.98 -29.58
C VAL A 68 -10.56 0.15 -28.71
N ASP A 69 -11.70 -0.26 -29.24
CA ASP A 69 -12.71 -1.04 -28.50
C ASP A 69 -12.29 -2.50 -28.23
N ALA A 70 -11.37 -3.02 -29.05
CA ALA A 70 -10.80 -4.37 -28.86
C ALA A 70 -9.68 -4.42 -27.82
N THR A 71 -9.26 -3.26 -27.30
CA THR A 71 -8.17 -3.17 -26.31
C THR A 71 -8.73 -3.43 -24.92
N PRO A 72 -8.20 -4.41 -24.15
CA PRO A 72 -8.80 -4.85 -22.89
C PRO A 72 -8.92 -3.74 -21.83
N GLU A 73 -8.01 -2.79 -21.85
CA GLU A 73 -7.98 -1.67 -20.91
C GLU A 73 -9.04 -0.59 -21.22
N LEU A 74 -9.57 -0.56 -22.44
CA LEU A 74 -10.47 0.49 -22.93
C LEU A 74 -11.84 -0.07 -23.26
N GLN A 75 -12.87 0.73 -23.07
CA GLN A 75 -14.23 0.47 -23.56
C GLN A 75 -14.78 1.71 -24.23
N VAL A 76 -15.07 1.63 -25.53
CA VAL A 76 -15.71 2.72 -26.26
C VAL A 76 -17.18 2.79 -25.89
N THR A 77 -17.51 3.65 -24.93
CA THR A 77 -18.89 3.78 -24.43
C THR A 77 -19.79 4.54 -25.36
N LYS A 78 -19.25 5.54 -26.08
CA LYS A 78 -20.03 6.39 -26.97
C LYS A 78 -19.16 7.07 -28.02
N GLN A 79 -19.72 7.24 -29.24
CA GLN A 79 -19.18 8.13 -30.26
C GLN A 79 -19.86 9.49 -30.13
N TYR A 80 -19.07 10.55 -30.11
CA TYR A 80 -19.53 11.94 -29.98
C TYR A 80 -19.44 12.64 -31.32
N ALA A 81 -20.42 13.53 -31.61
CA ALA A 81 -20.48 14.27 -32.86
C ALA A 81 -19.36 15.32 -32.97
N ASN A 82 -18.89 15.83 -31.81
CA ASN A 82 -17.86 16.86 -31.78
C ASN A 82 -17.05 16.80 -30.47
N GLU A 83 -15.88 17.45 -30.48
CA GLU A 83 -14.97 17.51 -29.33
C GLU A 83 -15.61 18.16 -28.10
N THR A 84 -16.48 19.15 -28.29
CA THR A 84 -17.11 19.88 -27.18
C THR A 84 -18.02 18.96 -26.36
N GLU A 85 -18.74 18.04 -27.02
CA GLU A 85 -19.56 17.04 -26.32
C GLU A 85 -18.72 16.01 -25.57
N ALA A 86 -17.66 15.50 -26.20
CA ALA A 86 -16.73 14.57 -25.57
C ALA A 86 -16.07 15.19 -24.34
N ARG A 87 -15.62 16.45 -24.44
CA ARG A 87 -15.06 17.22 -23.33
C ARG A 87 -16.05 17.40 -22.18
N LYS A 88 -17.31 17.70 -22.48
CA LYS A 88 -18.37 17.79 -21.45
C LYS A 88 -18.62 16.46 -20.76
N ALA A 89 -18.63 15.35 -21.51
CA ALA A 89 -18.77 14.01 -20.94
C ALA A 89 -17.59 13.66 -20.04
N MET A 90 -16.36 14.04 -20.41
CA MET A 90 -15.17 13.86 -19.60
C MET A 90 -15.23 14.71 -18.31
N GLN A 91 -15.72 15.95 -18.38
CA GLN A 91 -15.95 16.79 -17.19
C GLN A 91 -16.97 16.19 -16.23
N LYS A 92 -17.99 15.52 -16.73
CA LYS A 92 -18.99 14.80 -15.94
C LYS A 92 -18.53 13.43 -15.45
N LYS A 93 -17.31 13.00 -15.83
CA LYS A 93 -16.75 11.66 -15.55
C LYS A 93 -17.57 10.51 -16.15
N GLU A 94 -18.31 10.78 -17.22
CA GLU A 94 -18.99 9.74 -18.01
C GLU A 94 -17.96 8.94 -18.83
N ILE A 95 -16.85 9.62 -19.24
CA ILE A 95 -15.66 9.03 -19.87
C ILE A 95 -14.41 9.62 -19.21
N TYR A 96 -13.31 8.88 -19.24
CA TYR A 96 -12.02 9.33 -18.71
C TYR A 96 -11.04 9.81 -19.79
N GLY A 97 -11.36 9.55 -21.06
CA GLY A 97 -10.60 10.03 -22.19
C GLY A 97 -11.39 9.91 -23.48
N TYR A 98 -10.89 10.53 -24.55
CA TYR A 98 -11.45 10.35 -25.89
C TYR A 98 -10.38 10.45 -26.97
N LEU A 99 -10.58 9.67 -28.04
CA LEU A 99 -9.78 9.74 -29.26
C LEU A 99 -10.48 10.65 -30.28
N LEU A 100 -9.74 11.61 -30.84
CA LEU A 100 -10.17 12.47 -31.94
C LEU A 100 -9.54 11.98 -33.24
N ILE A 101 -10.38 11.62 -34.22
CA ILE A 101 -10.00 11.22 -35.56
C ILE A 101 -10.39 12.37 -36.50
N PRO A 102 -9.45 13.22 -36.91
CA PRO A 102 -9.75 14.32 -37.81
C PRO A 102 -9.97 13.85 -39.26
N SER A 103 -10.62 14.68 -40.07
CA SER A 103 -10.81 14.39 -41.50
C SER A 103 -9.47 14.27 -42.23
N GLY A 104 -9.33 13.22 -43.07
CA GLY A 104 -8.12 12.91 -43.82
C GLY A 104 -7.00 12.25 -43.00
N ILE A 105 -7.23 11.90 -41.75
CA ILE A 105 -6.38 11.10 -40.82
C ILE A 105 -4.88 11.42 -40.93
N LYS A 106 -4.51 12.69 -40.88
CA LYS A 106 -3.08 13.10 -40.85
C LYS A 106 -2.41 12.93 -39.50
N SER A 107 -3.20 13.02 -38.44
CA SER A 107 -2.72 12.84 -37.04
C SER A 107 -3.92 12.40 -36.21
N LEU A 108 -3.68 11.48 -35.28
CA LEU A 108 -4.63 11.08 -34.24
C LEU A 108 -4.30 11.82 -32.96
N CYS A 109 -5.30 12.39 -32.30
CA CYS A 109 -5.13 13.08 -31.02
C CYS A 109 -5.96 12.37 -29.97
N TYR A 110 -5.36 12.16 -28.82
CA TYR A 110 -6.06 11.61 -27.64
C TYR A 110 -6.02 12.60 -26.48
N TYR A 111 -7.11 12.64 -25.75
CA TYR A 111 -7.29 13.47 -24.56
C TYR A 111 -7.67 12.59 -23.41
N TYR A 112 -7.10 12.82 -22.25
CA TYR A 112 -7.36 12.01 -21.05
C TYR A 112 -7.41 12.86 -19.79
N HIS A 113 -8.14 12.35 -18.79
CA HIS A 113 -8.37 13.03 -17.52
C HIS A 113 -7.27 12.68 -16.55
N ASN A 114 -6.30 13.59 -16.32
CA ASN A 114 -5.14 13.35 -15.48
C ASN A 114 -5.30 13.78 -14.02
N ALA A 115 -6.50 14.15 -13.56
CA ALA A 115 -6.73 14.45 -12.14
C ALA A 115 -6.65 13.20 -11.25
N MET A 116 -6.90 12.02 -11.81
CA MET A 116 -6.60 10.72 -11.20
C MET A 116 -5.36 10.16 -11.88
N LEU A 117 -4.20 10.31 -11.23
CA LEU A 117 -2.89 9.94 -11.81
C LEU A 117 -2.82 8.48 -12.28
N SER A 118 -3.48 7.57 -11.57
CA SER A 118 -3.55 6.16 -11.93
C SER A 118 -4.30 5.94 -13.25
N VAL A 119 -5.52 6.49 -13.37
CA VAL A 119 -6.34 6.38 -14.57
C VAL A 119 -5.71 7.12 -15.75
N GLY A 120 -5.20 8.34 -15.49
CA GLY A 120 -4.52 9.14 -16.50
C GLY A 120 -3.26 8.48 -17.05
N GLY A 121 -2.45 7.89 -16.18
CA GLY A 121 -1.24 7.16 -16.55
C GLY A 121 -1.55 5.91 -17.39
N GLU A 122 -2.59 5.15 -17.02
CA GLU A 122 -3.04 3.98 -17.79
C GLU A 122 -3.53 4.38 -19.18
N LEU A 123 -4.44 5.37 -19.26
CA LEU A 123 -4.96 5.85 -20.53
C LEU A 123 -3.86 6.41 -21.44
N HIS A 124 -2.94 7.20 -20.89
CA HIS A 124 -1.82 7.74 -21.66
C HIS A 124 -0.99 6.63 -22.30
N SER A 125 -0.57 5.68 -21.51
CA SER A 125 0.23 4.56 -21.94
C SER A 125 -0.49 3.66 -22.96
N THR A 126 -1.78 3.35 -22.73
CA THR A 126 -2.57 2.52 -23.62
C THR A 126 -2.81 3.24 -24.97
N PHE A 127 -3.17 4.52 -24.94
CA PHE A 127 -3.32 5.28 -26.17
C PHE A 127 -2.01 5.45 -26.93
N GLU A 128 -0.90 5.69 -26.26
CA GLU A 128 0.42 5.79 -26.89
C GLU A 128 0.80 4.49 -27.62
N THR A 129 0.62 3.35 -26.97
CA THR A 129 0.87 2.02 -27.56
C THR A 129 -0.05 1.76 -28.75
N LEU A 130 -1.34 2.06 -28.62
CA LEU A 130 -2.31 1.93 -29.71
C LEU A 130 -1.97 2.81 -30.91
N LEU A 131 -1.61 4.08 -30.69
CA LEU A 131 -1.28 4.99 -31.77
C LEU A 131 -0.01 4.56 -32.51
N LYS A 132 0.99 4.01 -31.81
CA LYS A 132 2.17 3.40 -32.42
C LYS A 132 1.76 2.22 -33.33
N GLN A 133 0.90 1.31 -32.86
CA GLN A 133 0.40 0.18 -33.64
C GLN A 133 -0.41 0.63 -34.86
N ILE A 134 -1.33 1.59 -34.70
CA ILE A 134 -2.16 2.13 -35.78
C ILE A 134 -1.31 2.79 -36.87
N SER A 135 -0.25 3.52 -36.46
CA SER A 135 0.63 4.22 -37.39
C SER A 135 1.45 3.28 -38.27
N VAL A 136 1.82 2.13 -37.77
CA VAL A 136 2.64 1.14 -38.49
C VAL A 136 1.82 0.21 -39.37
N THR A 137 0.59 -0.12 -38.96
CA THR A 137 -0.26 -1.12 -39.63
C THR A 137 -0.54 -0.82 -41.11
N PRO A 138 -0.93 0.40 -41.55
CA PRO A 138 -1.19 0.70 -42.97
C PRO A 138 0.06 0.51 -43.84
N ILE A 139 1.21 0.94 -43.34
CA ILE A 139 2.50 0.89 -44.07
C ILE A 139 2.92 -0.55 -44.31
N VAL A 140 2.78 -1.39 -43.27
CA VAL A 140 3.08 -2.84 -43.35
C VAL A 140 2.12 -3.51 -44.34
N THR A 141 0.83 -3.19 -44.29
CA THR A 141 -0.17 -3.80 -45.16
C THR A 141 0.05 -3.45 -46.64
N GLU A 142 0.42 -2.21 -46.94
CA GLU A 142 0.71 -1.74 -48.29
C GLU A 142 1.99 -2.42 -48.83
N ALA A 143 3.05 -2.47 -48.02
CA ALA A 143 4.33 -3.07 -48.41
C ALA A 143 4.24 -4.59 -48.60
N VAL A 144 3.48 -5.32 -47.73
CA VAL A 144 3.16 -6.74 -47.94
C VAL A 144 2.35 -6.96 -49.22
N GLY A 145 1.42 -6.06 -49.53
CA GLY A 145 0.69 -6.05 -50.83
C GLY A 145 1.59 -5.89 -52.05
N LEU A 146 2.79 -5.29 -51.87
CA LEU A 146 3.80 -5.13 -52.92
C LEU A 146 4.82 -6.32 -52.97
N GLY A 147 4.62 -7.36 -52.14
CA GLY A 147 5.42 -8.59 -52.14
C GLY A 147 6.66 -8.57 -51.23
N GLU A 148 6.79 -7.54 -50.39
CA GLU A 148 7.88 -7.50 -49.36
C GLU A 148 7.56 -8.39 -48.14
N SER A 149 8.61 -8.95 -47.56
CA SER A 149 8.49 -9.75 -46.33
C SER A 149 8.16 -8.85 -45.14
N GLN A 150 7.17 -9.22 -44.33
CA GLN A 150 6.73 -8.49 -43.14
C GLN A 150 7.88 -8.19 -42.16
N THR A 151 8.85 -9.11 -42.05
CA THR A 151 10.03 -8.97 -41.19
C THR A 151 11.00 -7.90 -41.70
N ASN A 152 11.15 -7.77 -43.03
CA ASN A 152 12.03 -6.76 -43.63
C ASN A 152 11.44 -5.38 -43.52
N ILE A 153 10.12 -5.26 -43.66
CA ILE A 153 9.40 -3.97 -43.61
C ILE A 153 9.44 -3.39 -42.19
N THR A 154 9.18 -4.19 -41.19
CA THR A 154 9.24 -3.74 -39.76
C THR A 154 10.64 -3.29 -39.38
N SER A 155 11.69 -3.97 -39.81
CA SER A 155 13.07 -3.56 -39.52
C SER A 155 13.50 -2.29 -40.26
N PHE A 156 12.85 -1.93 -41.39
CA PHE A 156 13.18 -0.72 -42.17
C PHE A 156 12.39 0.52 -41.69
N LEU A 157 11.16 0.31 -41.21
CA LEU A 157 10.25 1.38 -40.75
C LEU A 157 10.50 1.77 -39.29
N ILE A 158 11.12 0.90 -38.52
CA ILE A 158 11.47 1.17 -37.13
C ILE A 158 13.00 1.05 -37.01
N PRO A 159 13.77 2.06 -37.52
CA PRO A 159 15.23 2.04 -37.47
C PRO A 159 15.79 2.11 -36.05
N VAL A 160 14.96 2.46 -35.08
CA VAL A 160 15.19 2.34 -33.64
C VAL A 160 13.92 1.69 -33.08
N SER A 161 13.97 0.37 -32.86
CA SER A 161 12.96 -0.27 -32.03
C SER A 161 13.14 0.28 -30.62
N GLU A 162 12.21 1.11 -30.16
CA GLU A 162 12.05 1.33 -28.73
C GLU A 162 11.62 -0.03 -28.12
N GLU A 163 12.58 -0.85 -27.73
CA GLU A 163 12.32 -1.94 -26.79
C GLU A 163 12.08 -1.29 -25.45
N GLU A 164 10.81 -1.01 -25.14
CA GLU A 164 10.41 -0.60 -23.79
C GLU A 164 10.59 -1.79 -22.86
N MET A 165 11.76 -1.93 -22.28
CA MET A 165 12.01 -2.90 -21.22
C MET A 165 11.46 -2.36 -19.91
N VAL A 166 10.18 -2.56 -19.66
CA VAL A 166 9.58 -2.23 -18.36
C VAL A 166 10.09 -3.21 -17.32
N SER A 167 11.03 -2.74 -16.49
CA SER A 167 11.53 -3.49 -15.35
C SER A 167 10.52 -3.43 -14.19
N TYR A 168 10.36 -4.54 -13.45
CA TYR A 168 9.70 -4.64 -12.13
C TYR A 168 8.18 -4.64 -12.03
N ASN A 169 7.40 -4.22 -12.93
CA ASN A 169 5.95 -4.38 -12.99
C ASN A 169 5.46 -4.18 -14.42
N PRO A 170 5.86 -5.06 -15.36
CA PRO A 170 5.58 -4.88 -16.79
C PRO A 170 4.08 -4.80 -17.09
N ASN A 171 3.28 -5.49 -16.29
CA ASN A 171 1.82 -5.52 -16.46
C ASN A 171 1.11 -4.38 -15.70
N ARG A 172 1.85 -3.41 -15.14
CA ARG A 172 1.29 -2.29 -14.36
C ARG A 172 0.22 -2.72 -13.33
N ASN A 173 0.48 -3.85 -12.68
CA ASN A 173 -0.47 -4.47 -11.76
C ASN A 173 -0.59 -3.67 -10.46
N TYR A 174 -1.73 -3.06 -10.21
CA TYR A 174 -2.03 -2.28 -9.01
C TYR A 174 -2.06 -3.12 -7.74
N ALA A 175 -2.41 -4.40 -7.84
CA ALA A 175 -2.39 -5.29 -6.69
C ALA A 175 -0.97 -5.40 -6.12
N ILE A 176 0.03 -5.56 -6.99
CA ILE A 176 1.44 -5.66 -6.60
C ILE A 176 1.91 -4.34 -5.95
N TYR A 177 1.52 -3.20 -6.52
CA TYR A 177 1.98 -1.89 -6.08
C TYR A 177 1.31 -1.41 -4.78
N LEU A 178 0.00 -1.62 -4.63
CA LEU A 178 -0.79 -0.99 -3.56
C LEU A 178 -1.28 -1.96 -2.48
N SER A 179 -1.71 -3.20 -2.82
CA SER A 179 -2.43 -4.06 -1.88
C SER A 179 -1.61 -4.38 -0.65
N GLN A 180 -0.39 -4.87 -0.84
CA GLN A 180 0.48 -5.29 0.25
C GLN A 180 0.93 -4.11 1.12
N PRO A 181 1.48 -3.00 0.59
CA PRO A 181 1.90 -1.88 1.43
C PRO A 181 0.74 -1.23 2.17
N PHE A 182 -0.41 -1.00 1.51
CA PHE A 182 -1.58 -0.40 2.17
C PHE A 182 -2.15 -1.28 3.28
N PHE A 183 -2.17 -2.60 3.10
CA PHE A 183 -2.56 -3.51 4.17
C PHE A 183 -1.68 -3.31 5.42
N PHE A 184 -0.36 -3.24 5.25
CA PHE A 184 0.56 -3.06 6.39
C PHE A 184 0.47 -1.66 7.01
N VAL A 185 0.10 -0.63 6.24
CA VAL A 185 -0.27 0.69 6.77
C VAL A 185 -1.47 0.58 7.70
N PHE A 186 -2.55 -0.10 7.27
CA PHE A 186 -3.72 -0.34 8.12
C PHE A 186 -3.38 -1.18 9.36
N LEU A 187 -2.59 -2.22 9.17
CA LEU A 187 -2.15 -3.08 10.26
C LEU A 187 -1.36 -2.29 11.31
N GLN A 188 -0.49 -1.36 10.88
CA GLN A 188 0.23 -0.46 11.79
C GLN A 188 -0.74 0.39 12.63
N VAL A 189 -1.72 1.02 12.01
CA VAL A 189 -2.70 1.86 12.72
C VAL A 189 -3.43 1.05 13.77
N LEU A 190 -3.93 -0.13 13.42
CA LEU A 190 -4.63 -1.02 14.34
C LEU A 190 -3.72 -1.49 15.48
N LEU A 191 -2.48 -1.85 15.17
CA LEU A 191 -1.51 -2.31 16.17
C LEU A 191 -1.13 -1.19 17.15
N LEU A 192 -0.93 0.05 16.67
CA LEU A 192 -0.70 1.23 17.50
C LEU A 192 -1.87 1.46 18.45
N LEU A 193 -3.10 1.46 17.93
CA LEU A 193 -4.32 1.69 18.73
C LEU A 193 -4.55 0.59 19.76
N VAL A 194 -4.45 -0.68 19.37
CA VAL A 194 -4.64 -1.82 20.26
C VAL A 194 -3.59 -1.84 21.37
N THR A 195 -2.33 -1.60 21.02
CA THR A 195 -1.22 -1.61 22.00
C THR A 195 -1.39 -0.48 23.01
N THR A 196 -1.67 0.74 22.57
CA THR A 196 -1.87 1.88 23.47
C THR A 196 -3.14 1.73 24.31
N TYR A 197 -4.23 1.21 23.74
CA TYR A 197 -5.43 0.93 24.50
C TYR A 197 -5.21 -0.17 25.55
N ALA A 198 -4.50 -1.24 25.21
CA ALA A 198 -4.17 -2.30 26.15
C ALA A 198 -3.36 -1.78 27.34
N LEU A 199 -2.35 -0.94 27.10
CA LEU A 199 -1.53 -0.34 28.14
C LEU A 199 -2.31 0.70 28.94
N GLY A 200 -2.97 1.64 28.27
CA GLY A 200 -3.68 2.74 28.91
C GLY A 200 -4.93 2.33 29.69
N SER A 201 -5.47 1.16 29.36
CA SER A 201 -6.61 0.60 30.09
C SER A 201 -6.28 0.24 31.54
N GLU A 202 -5.00 -0.01 31.90
CA GLU A 202 -4.60 -0.26 33.27
C GLU A 202 -4.75 1.01 34.14
N SER A 203 -4.27 2.15 33.63
CA SER A 203 -4.44 3.44 34.32
C SER A 203 -5.90 3.86 34.35
N LYS A 204 -6.64 3.67 33.23
CA LYS A 204 -8.07 4.06 33.17
C LYS A 204 -8.95 3.30 34.17
N PHE A 205 -8.68 2.03 34.41
CA PHE A 205 -9.49 1.19 35.29
C PHE A 205 -8.87 1.01 36.68
N GLY A 206 -7.82 1.75 37.03
CA GLY A 206 -7.16 1.66 38.33
C GLY A 206 -6.55 0.29 38.64
N THR A 207 -6.14 -0.47 37.63
CA THR A 207 -5.60 -1.83 37.77
C THR A 207 -4.08 -1.88 37.61
N SER A 208 -3.41 -0.74 37.63
CA SER A 208 -1.96 -0.61 37.45
C SER A 208 -1.16 -1.34 38.53
N ASP A 209 -1.59 -1.25 39.81
CA ASP A 209 -0.93 -1.91 40.93
C ASP A 209 -1.05 -3.41 40.85
N GLU A 210 -2.25 -3.94 40.56
CA GLU A 210 -2.48 -5.37 40.41
C GLU A 210 -1.59 -5.94 39.28
N TRP A 211 -1.54 -5.23 38.15
CA TRP A 211 -0.71 -5.62 37.02
C TRP A 211 0.78 -5.67 37.37
N LEU A 212 1.29 -4.64 38.06
CA LEU A 212 2.69 -4.60 38.49
C LEU A 212 3.01 -5.66 39.58
N GLN A 213 2.10 -5.90 40.51
CA GLN A 213 2.28 -6.96 41.56
C GLN A 213 2.35 -8.35 40.91
N MET A 214 1.50 -8.65 39.92
CA MET A 214 1.57 -9.92 39.17
C MET A 214 2.92 -10.11 38.48
N ALA A 215 3.54 -9.03 38.02
CA ALA A 215 4.88 -9.02 37.42
C ALA A 215 6.01 -8.96 38.43
N LYS A 216 5.71 -9.11 39.75
CA LYS A 216 6.68 -8.97 40.86
C LYS A 216 7.44 -7.63 40.83
N GLY A 217 6.76 -6.55 40.44
CA GLY A 217 7.34 -5.22 40.35
C GLY A 217 8.32 -5.01 39.18
N ASN A 218 8.50 -6.00 38.28
CA ASN A 218 9.37 -5.89 37.13
C ASN A 218 8.57 -5.38 35.91
N MET A 219 8.87 -4.15 35.48
CA MET A 219 8.17 -3.49 34.38
C MET A 219 8.36 -4.22 33.05
N GLY A 220 9.53 -4.78 32.79
CA GLY A 220 9.81 -5.56 31.59
C GLY A 220 8.90 -6.80 31.50
N ILE A 221 8.75 -7.55 32.58
CA ILE A 221 7.86 -8.73 32.67
C ILE A 221 6.40 -8.29 32.53
N ALA A 222 6.00 -7.17 33.16
CA ALA A 222 4.67 -6.62 33.09
C ALA A 222 4.28 -6.30 31.65
N VAL A 223 5.10 -5.49 30.96
CA VAL A 223 4.84 -5.06 29.58
C VAL A 223 4.92 -6.23 28.61
N THR A 224 5.96 -7.05 28.68
CA THR A 224 6.11 -8.19 27.77
C THR A 224 4.96 -9.18 27.93
N GLY A 225 4.63 -9.57 29.17
CA GLY A 225 3.50 -10.48 29.42
C GLY A 225 2.17 -9.95 28.94
N LYS A 226 1.96 -8.63 29.02
CA LYS A 226 0.76 -7.98 28.55
C LYS A 226 0.67 -7.88 27.03
N LEU A 227 1.75 -7.56 26.35
CA LEU A 227 1.76 -7.33 24.91
C LEU A 227 1.87 -8.62 24.09
N LEU A 228 2.46 -9.70 24.63
CA LEU A 228 2.65 -10.97 23.92
C LEU A 228 1.39 -11.53 23.23
N PRO A 229 0.19 -11.57 23.85
CA PRO A 229 -1.00 -12.08 23.17
C PRO A 229 -1.30 -11.32 21.88
N TYR A 230 -1.21 -9.99 21.91
CA TYR A 230 -1.41 -9.13 20.76
C TYR A 230 -0.32 -9.34 19.71
N THR A 231 0.93 -9.43 20.13
CA THR A 231 2.09 -9.71 19.25
C THR A 231 1.85 -10.98 18.44
N PHE A 232 1.45 -12.08 19.08
CA PHE A 232 1.20 -13.35 18.39
C PHE A 232 0.06 -13.25 17.38
N ILE A 233 -1.04 -12.57 17.72
CA ILE A 233 -2.16 -12.41 16.81
C ILE A 233 -1.75 -11.58 15.58
N PHE A 234 -1.11 -10.43 15.79
CA PHE A 234 -0.70 -9.57 14.68
C PHE A 234 0.39 -10.22 13.81
N ILE A 235 1.32 -11.00 14.39
CA ILE A 235 2.27 -11.80 13.63
C ILE A 235 1.54 -12.85 12.79
N ALA A 236 0.58 -13.57 13.36
CA ALA A 236 -0.19 -14.57 12.63
C ALA A 236 -0.95 -13.94 11.45
N ILE A 237 -1.55 -12.75 11.65
CA ILE A 237 -2.25 -12.00 10.61
C ILE A 237 -1.26 -11.48 9.54
N GLY A 238 -0.10 -10.97 9.94
CA GLY A 238 0.93 -10.51 9.00
C GLY A 238 1.49 -11.65 8.14
N VAL A 239 1.74 -12.82 8.74
CA VAL A 239 2.15 -14.04 8.02
C VAL A 239 1.05 -14.51 7.09
N LEU A 240 -0.22 -14.54 7.55
CA LEU A 240 -1.37 -14.88 6.71
C LEU A 240 -1.48 -13.91 5.52
N ALA A 241 -1.28 -12.62 5.74
CA ALA A 241 -1.32 -11.61 4.68
C ALA A 241 -0.25 -11.88 3.62
N ASN A 242 0.98 -12.18 4.03
CA ASN A 242 2.04 -12.55 3.08
C ASN A 242 1.69 -13.81 2.27
N VAL A 243 1.07 -14.82 2.91
CA VAL A 243 0.59 -16.00 2.20
C VAL A 243 -0.50 -15.64 1.19
N VAL A 244 -1.44 -14.78 1.57
CA VAL A 244 -2.50 -14.32 0.66
C VAL A 244 -1.91 -13.57 -0.52
N PHE A 245 -1.05 -12.58 -0.31
CA PHE A 245 -0.49 -11.77 -1.39
C PHE A 245 0.42 -12.59 -2.32
N PHE A 246 1.35 -13.34 -1.80
CA PHE A 246 2.36 -14.01 -2.61
C PHE A 246 1.94 -15.40 -3.13
N ASN A 247 1.15 -16.18 -2.38
CA ASN A 247 0.74 -17.51 -2.82
C ASN A 247 -0.64 -17.53 -3.48
N TRP A 248 -1.64 -16.80 -2.91
CA TRP A 248 -3.00 -16.82 -3.47
C TRP A 248 -3.16 -15.81 -4.61
N MET A 249 -2.77 -14.56 -4.41
CA MET A 249 -2.80 -13.52 -5.46
C MET A 249 -1.64 -13.65 -6.46
N LYS A 250 -0.71 -14.61 -6.25
CA LYS A 250 0.43 -14.89 -7.11
C LYS A 250 1.30 -13.67 -7.43
N MET A 251 1.43 -12.76 -6.47
CA MET A 251 2.35 -11.63 -6.61
C MET A 251 3.80 -12.16 -6.66
N THR A 252 4.60 -11.60 -7.55
CA THR A 252 6.00 -12.00 -7.71
C THR A 252 6.78 -11.70 -6.43
N LEU A 253 7.47 -12.71 -5.89
CA LEU A 253 8.35 -12.61 -4.74
C LEU A 253 9.73 -13.13 -5.11
N PRO A 254 10.71 -12.26 -5.39
CA PRO A 254 12.07 -12.67 -5.75
C PRO A 254 12.86 -13.32 -4.60
N CYS A 255 12.42 -13.11 -3.35
CA CYS A 255 13.06 -13.67 -2.16
C CYS A 255 12.24 -14.81 -1.53
N SER A 256 12.82 -15.48 -0.53
CA SER A 256 12.09 -16.50 0.24
C SER A 256 10.96 -15.88 1.07
N LEU A 257 9.80 -16.54 1.12
CA LEU A 257 8.68 -16.14 1.99
C LEU A 257 9.08 -16.07 3.47
N TRP A 258 10.06 -16.86 3.91
CA TRP A 258 10.59 -16.79 5.27
C TRP A 258 11.30 -15.47 5.56
N VAL A 259 12.04 -14.93 4.60
CA VAL A 259 12.67 -13.61 4.71
C VAL A 259 11.61 -12.52 4.84
N MET A 260 10.59 -12.56 3.99
CA MET A 260 9.47 -11.61 4.04
C MET A 260 8.74 -11.67 5.38
N ASN A 261 8.46 -12.88 5.89
CA ASN A 261 7.84 -13.05 7.20
C ASN A 261 8.74 -12.55 8.35
N GLY A 262 10.06 -12.76 8.26
CA GLY A 262 11.01 -12.21 9.24
C GLY A 262 10.97 -10.68 9.30
N ILE A 263 10.93 -10.02 8.16
CA ILE A 263 10.80 -8.56 8.05
C ILE A 263 9.45 -8.08 8.59
N THR A 264 8.38 -8.80 8.30
CA THR A 264 7.04 -8.53 8.82
C THR A 264 7.00 -8.63 10.36
N ILE A 265 7.63 -9.64 10.94
CA ILE A 265 7.74 -9.78 12.40
C ILE A 265 8.52 -8.61 12.99
N LEU A 266 9.64 -8.24 12.38
CA LEU A 266 10.45 -7.11 12.82
C LEU A 266 9.64 -5.79 12.80
N PHE A 267 8.87 -5.57 11.74
CA PHE A 267 7.98 -4.41 11.61
C PHE A 267 6.89 -4.38 12.68
N ILE A 268 6.23 -5.52 12.95
CA ILE A 268 5.19 -5.62 13.98
C ILE A 268 5.78 -5.29 15.36
N LEU A 269 6.95 -5.84 15.68
CA LEU A 269 7.64 -5.55 16.93
C LEU A 269 8.05 -4.08 17.05
N ALA A 270 8.58 -3.49 15.98
CA ALA A 270 8.96 -2.08 15.93
C ALA A 270 7.75 -1.14 16.11
N THR A 271 6.63 -1.46 15.47
CA THR A 271 5.38 -0.70 15.60
C THR A 271 4.81 -0.79 17.02
N GLN A 272 4.83 -1.98 17.61
CA GLN A 272 4.37 -2.18 18.97
C GLN A 272 5.28 -1.46 19.98
N ALA A 273 6.57 -1.45 19.73
CA ALA A 273 7.54 -0.71 20.53
C ALA A 273 7.34 0.82 20.41
N LEU A 274 7.05 1.33 19.23
CA LEU A 274 6.67 2.74 19.04
C LEU A 274 5.43 3.10 19.87
N ALA A 275 4.38 2.27 19.84
CA ALA A 275 3.18 2.49 20.65
C ALA A 275 3.50 2.55 22.17
N LEU A 276 4.36 1.64 22.63
CA LEU A 276 4.82 1.61 24.02
C LEU A 276 5.67 2.84 24.37
N LEU A 277 6.55 3.28 23.46
CA LEU A 277 7.36 4.49 23.63
C LEU A 277 6.47 5.73 23.78
N LEU A 278 5.50 5.88 22.89
CA LEU A 278 4.56 7.00 22.91
C LEU A 278 3.71 6.99 24.18
N TYR A 279 3.23 5.81 24.61
CA TYR A 279 2.51 5.69 25.88
C TYR A 279 3.40 6.02 27.08
N ALA A 280 4.68 5.67 27.07
CA ALA A 280 5.61 6.03 28.14
C ALA A 280 5.88 7.54 28.22
N ILE A 281 5.74 8.26 27.09
CA ILE A 281 5.83 9.73 27.05
C ILE A 281 4.52 10.37 27.54
N PHE A 282 3.38 9.86 27.10
CA PHE A 282 2.04 10.39 27.37
C PHE A 282 1.13 9.30 27.97
N PRO A 283 1.23 8.97 29.26
CA PRO A 283 0.49 7.85 29.87
C PRO A 283 -0.97 8.20 30.21
N VAL A 284 -1.64 8.98 29.36
CA VAL A 284 -3.05 9.36 29.45
C VAL A 284 -3.79 8.75 28.27
N LEU A 285 -4.76 7.84 28.53
CA LEU A 285 -5.40 7.04 27.49
C LEU A 285 -6.07 7.88 26.39
N SER A 286 -6.84 8.90 26.75
CA SER A 286 -7.54 9.76 25.78
C SER A 286 -6.57 10.52 24.87
N LEU A 287 -5.52 11.10 25.46
CA LEU A 287 -4.50 11.84 24.73
C LEU A 287 -3.70 10.91 23.79
N ILE A 288 -3.25 9.77 24.30
CA ILE A 288 -2.40 8.88 23.51
C ILE A 288 -3.14 8.24 22.34
N ILE A 289 -4.42 7.93 22.48
CA ILE A 289 -5.23 7.42 21.35
C ILE A 289 -5.27 8.47 20.23
N SER A 290 -5.46 9.74 20.54
CA SER A 290 -5.44 10.83 19.55
C SER A 290 -4.08 10.96 18.88
N VAL A 291 -3.01 10.92 19.67
CA VAL A 291 -1.62 11.02 19.16
C VAL A 291 -1.28 9.85 18.23
N VAL A 292 -1.58 8.60 18.63
CA VAL A 292 -1.26 7.44 17.79
C VAL A 292 -2.14 7.35 16.55
N SER A 293 -3.39 7.85 16.60
CA SER A 293 -4.25 7.95 15.41
C SER A 293 -3.67 8.94 14.41
N MET A 294 -3.20 10.09 14.87
CA MET A 294 -2.51 11.08 14.04
C MET A 294 -1.21 10.51 13.46
N ILE A 295 -0.37 9.89 14.28
CA ILE A 295 0.88 9.26 13.84
C ILE A 295 0.60 8.14 12.85
N GLY A 296 -0.41 7.31 13.09
CA GLY A 296 -0.81 6.24 12.18
C GLY A 296 -1.22 6.75 10.80
N SER A 297 -2.03 7.82 10.75
CA SER A 297 -2.46 8.43 9.48
C SER A 297 -1.32 9.15 8.75
N LEU A 298 -0.46 9.88 9.46
CA LEU A 298 0.73 10.50 8.88
C LEU A 298 1.71 9.44 8.35
N GLY A 299 1.83 8.31 9.04
CA GLY A 299 2.64 7.16 8.60
C GLY A 299 2.23 6.65 7.22
N ALA A 300 0.94 6.67 6.88
CA ALA A 300 0.46 6.31 5.56
C ALA A 300 1.05 7.21 4.45
N THR A 301 1.01 8.52 4.66
CA THR A 301 1.53 9.51 3.69
C THR A 301 3.05 9.47 3.60
N LEU A 302 3.73 9.31 4.75
CA LEU A 302 5.19 9.32 4.85
C LEU A 302 5.84 7.95 4.64
N SER A 303 5.06 6.94 4.29
CA SER A 303 5.55 5.57 4.05
C SER A 303 6.38 5.40 2.77
N GLY A 304 6.24 6.32 1.81
CA GLY A 304 6.85 6.18 0.49
C GLY A 304 5.97 5.41 -0.52
N VAL A 305 4.78 4.93 -0.13
CA VAL A 305 3.87 4.20 -1.02
C VAL A 305 3.22 5.14 -2.04
N THR A 306 2.71 6.29 -1.59
CA THR A 306 1.99 7.24 -2.44
C THR A 306 2.90 8.25 -3.13
N PHE A 307 3.99 8.62 -2.47
CA PHE A 307 4.96 9.58 -2.98
C PHE A 307 6.38 9.14 -2.59
N PRO A 308 7.31 9.03 -3.54
CA PRO A 308 8.67 8.57 -3.25
C PRO A 308 9.37 9.45 -2.22
N VAL A 309 9.95 8.85 -1.19
CA VAL A 309 10.52 9.56 -0.04
C VAL A 309 11.65 10.51 -0.43
N ASN A 310 12.43 10.15 -1.46
CA ASN A 310 13.57 10.92 -1.94
C ASN A 310 13.18 12.25 -2.61
N PHE A 311 11.90 12.42 -2.98
CA PHE A 311 11.37 13.65 -3.57
C PHE A 311 10.60 14.52 -2.56
N MET A 312 10.56 14.10 -1.29
CA MET A 312 9.96 14.90 -0.22
C MET A 312 10.90 16.06 0.16
N ASP A 313 10.31 17.19 0.60
CA ASP A 313 11.07 18.29 1.15
C ASP A 313 11.91 17.83 2.37
N THR A 314 13.08 18.42 2.54
CA THR A 314 14.06 18.02 3.56
C THR A 314 13.48 17.83 4.98
N PRO A 315 12.64 18.72 5.53
CA PRO A 315 12.04 18.52 6.85
C PRO A 315 11.11 17.32 6.90
N VAL A 316 10.32 17.10 5.84
CA VAL A 316 9.36 15.98 5.72
C VAL A 316 10.11 14.66 5.57
N TYR A 317 11.17 14.67 4.76
CA TYR A 317 12.08 13.52 4.62
C TYR A 317 12.62 13.06 5.98
N TRP A 318 13.16 13.95 6.79
CA TRP A 318 13.67 13.60 8.12
C TRP A 318 12.55 13.18 9.08
N ALA A 319 11.40 13.84 9.04
CA ALA A 319 10.25 13.44 9.85
C ALA A 319 9.76 12.01 9.52
N SER A 320 9.88 11.57 8.26
CA SER A 320 9.47 10.23 7.85
C SER A 320 10.25 9.10 8.57
N PHE A 321 11.48 9.35 9.03
CA PHE A 321 12.28 8.38 9.79
C PHE A 321 11.64 7.98 11.14
N LEU A 322 10.71 8.76 11.66
CA LEU A 322 10.00 8.45 12.91
C LEU A 322 8.91 7.37 12.75
N PHE A 323 8.70 6.87 11.53
CA PHE A 323 7.62 5.93 11.23
C PHE A 323 8.17 4.55 10.83
N PRO A 324 7.92 3.48 11.60
CA PRO A 324 8.37 2.13 11.25
C PRO A 324 7.89 1.67 9.86
N ILE A 325 6.68 2.10 9.45
CA ILE A 325 6.11 1.73 8.15
C ILE A 325 6.98 2.19 6.97
N ARG A 326 7.61 3.36 7.05
CA ARG A 326 8.53 3.83 6.02
C ARG A 326 9.66 2.83 5.79
N HIS A 327 10.33 2.44 6.87
CA HIS A 327 11.46 1.51 6.80
C HIS A 327 11.04 0.14 6.32
N PHE A 328 9.86 -0.32 6.74
CA PHE A 328 9.28 -1.58 6.25
C PHE A 328 8.99 -1.53 4.75
N VAL A 329 8.31 -0.48 4.27
CA VAL A 329 7.97 -0.31 2.85
C VAL A 329 9.24 -0.23 2.00
N GLU A 330 10.26 0.49 2.43
CA GLU A 330 11.52 0.64 1.70
C GLU A 330 12.27 -0.69 1.59
N VAL A 331 12.30 -1.51 2.68
CA VAL A 331 12.85 -2.87 2.63
C VAL A 331 12.07 -3.76 1.67
N VAL A 332 10.73 -3.73 1.76
CA VAL A 332 9.86 -4.54 0.91
C VAL A 332 10.01 -4.15 -0.57
N GLN A 333 10.00 -2.85 -0.89
CA GLN A 333 10.21 -2.36 -2.26
C GLN A 333 11.60 -2.75 -2.79
N SER A 334 12.64 -2.66 -1.96
CA SER A 334 13.99 -3.09 -2.34
C SER A 334 14.04 -4.59 -2.65
N LEU A 335 13.32 -5.42 -1.89
CA LEU A 335 13.25 -6.86 -2.13
C LEU A 335 12.42 -7.24 -3.34
N LEU A 336 11.31 -6.53 -3.58
CA LEU A 336 10.39 -6.87 -4.67
C LEU A 336 10.87 -6.34 -6.03
N TYR A 337 11.52 -5.17 -6.07
CA TYR A 337 11.77 -4.45 -7.32
C TYR A 337 13.25 -4.28 -7.65
N LEU A 338 14.17 -4.32 -6.68
CA LEU A 338 15.58 -3.97 -6.94
C LEU A 338 16.52 -5.18 -6.95
N GLU A 339 16.02 -6.43 -7.01
CA GLU A 339 16.81 -7.65 -6.83
C GLU A 339 17.77 -7.55 -5.65
N GLY A 340 17.25 -7.02 -4.54
CA GLY A 340 17.94 -6.23 -3.54
C GLY A 340 19.16 -6.88 -2.94
N SER A 341 20.31 -6.33 -3.27
CA SER A 341 21.51 -6.54 -2.46
C SER A 341 21.21 -6.09 -1.03
N PHE A 342 21.61 -6.89 -0.03
CA PHE A 342 21.46 -6.58 1.39
C PHE A 342 21.96 -5.18 1.75
N SER A 343 22.98 -4.70 1.03
CA SER A 343 23.54 -3.35 1.18
C SER A 343 22.52 -2.22 0.99
N ASN A 344 21.41 -2.45 0.26
CA ASN A 344 20.46 -1.40 -0.07
C ASN A 344 19.42 -1.17 1.05
N TYR A 345 19.17 -2.16 1.91
CA TYR A 345 18.10 -2.08 2.91
C TYR A 345 18.53 -2.38 4.35
N TRP A 346 19.79 -2.76 4.60
CA TRP A 346 20.27 -3.09 5.95
C TRP A 346 20.08 -1.94 6.95
N THR A 347 20.26 -0.70 6.51
CA THR A 347 20.05 0.50 7.34
C THR A 347 18.64 0.57 7.88
N ASN A 348 17.64 0.28 7.05
CA ASN A 348 16.24 0.26 7.45
C ASN A 348 15.94 -0.86 8.44
N LEU A 349 16.58 -2.04 8.30
CA LEU A 349 16.48 -3.11 9.29
C LEU A 349 17.07 -2.71 10.64
N VAL A 350 18.21 -2.04 10.64
CA VAL A 350 18.83 -1.51 11.87
C VAL A 350 17.92 -0.49 12.55
N ILE A 351 17.30 0.41 11.79
CA ILE A 351 16.36 1.39 12.34
C ILE A 351 15.15 0.70 12.97
N LEU A 352 14.58 -0.33 12.32
CA LEU A 352 13.50 -1.11 12.91
C LEU A 352 13.91 -1.79 14.22
N LEU A 353 15.14 -2.29 14.32
CA LEU A 353 15.70 -2.83 15.58
C LEU A 353 15.85 -1.73 16.66
N LEU A 354 16.27 -0.52 16.26
CA LEU A 354 16.37 0.62 17.18
C LEU A 354 14.99 1.01 17.74
N PHE A 355 13.92 0.94 16.94
CA PHE A 355 12.56 1.13 17.44
C PHE A 355 12.23 0.13 18.56
N ILE A 356 12.56 -1.15 18.39
CA ILE A 356 12.28 -2.18 19.39
C ILE A 356 13.00 -1.89 20.72
N LEU A 357 14.21 -1.35 20.66
CA LEU A 357 15.00 -1.03 21.83
C LEU A 357 14.60 0.31 22.49
N SER A 358 14.00 1.23 21.75
CA SER A 358 13.74 2.59 22.21
C SER A 358 12.89 2.71 23.49
N PRO A 359 11.84 1.88 23.75
CA PRO A 359 11.04 2.02 24.96
C PRO A 359 11.79 1.66 26.26
N ILE A 360 12.88 0.89 26.15
CA ILE A 360 13.66 0.45 27.32
C ILE A 360 14.13 1.65 28.15
N LEU A 361 14.50 2.74 27.46
CA LEU A 361 14.97 3.97 28.10
C LEU A 361 13.90 4.66 28.96
N LEU A 362 12.62 4.51 28.61
CA LEU A 362 11.51 5.16 29.30
C LEU A 362 10.76 4.23 30.28
N MET A 363 11.12 2.95 30.37
CA MET A 363 10.53 1.99 31.32
C MET A 363 10.55 2.46 32.79
N PRO A 364 11.66 3.02 33.33
CA PRO A 364 11.68 3.53 34.70
C PRO A 364 10.72 4.69 34.92
N ARG A 365 10.59 5.58 33.93
CA ARG A 365 9.64 6.72 33.96
C ARG A 365 8.20 6.20 33.98
N LEU A 366 7.87 5.29 33.07
CA LEU A 366 6.54 4.70 32.99
C LEU A 366 6.18 3.98 34.30
N LYS A 367 7.09 3.20 34.88
CA LYS A 367 6.87 2.54 36.16
C LYS A 367 6.53 3.55 37.27
N ARG A 368 7.29 4.66 37.38
CA ARG A 368 7.00 5.71 38.36
C ARG A 368 5.62 6.36 38.12
N ALA A 369 5.31 6.66 36.87
CA ALA A 369 4.04 7.27 36.52
C ALA A 369 2.82 6.40 36.90
N LEU A 370 2.93 5.08 36.72
CA LEU A 370 1.90 4.12 37.12
C LEU A 370 1.76 3.99 38.63
N LEU A 371 2.89 3.91 39.37
CA LEU A 371 2.87 3.77 40.84
C LEU A 371 2.43 5.05 41.59
N THR A 372 2.58 6.21 40.96
CA THR A 372 2.14 7.48 41.58
C THR A 372 0.70 7.84 41.28
N HIS A 373 -0.02 7.01 40.52
CA HIS A 373 -1.42 7.22 40.07
C HIS A 373 -1.66 8.60 39.45
N ARG A 374 -0.58 9.25 38.97
CA ARG A 374 -0.58 10.65 38.51
C ARG A 374 -1.53 10.93 37.35
N TYR A 375 -1.86 9.89 36.63
CA TYR A 375 -2.65 9.97 35.39
C TYR A 375 -3.92 9.10 35.43
N GLU A 376 -4.27 8.59 36.62
CA GLU A 376 -5.53 7.89 36.83
C GLU A 376 -6.65 8.94 36.96
N THR A 377 -7.61 8.88 36.05
CA THR A 377 -8.85 9.63 36.17
C THR A 377 -9.82 8.76 36.89
N PHE A 378 -10.03 9.05 38.17
CA PHE A 378 -11.16 8.49 38.91
C PHE A 378 -12.46 9.13 38.36
N GLU A 379 -13.09 8.51 37.38
CA GLU A 379 -14.48 8.71 37.01
C GLU A 379 -15.28 7.46 37.31
#